data_39dab57900263ddca13e3b5d0dcbdc26
#
_entry.id   39dab57900263ddca13e3b5d0dcbdc26
#
_cell.length_a   1.000
_cell.length_b   1.000
_cell.length_c   1.000
_cell.angle_alpha   90.00
_cell.angle_beta   90.00
_cell.angle_gamma   90.00
#
_symmetry.space_group_name_H-M   'P 1'
#
loop_
_entity.id
_entity.type
_entity.pdbx_description
1 polymer ?
#
loop_
_entity_poly.entity_id
_entity_poly.type
_entity_poly.pdbx_seq_one_letter_code
_entity_poly.pdbx_strand_id
1 'polypeptide(L)'
;MSGYQRPIKFLLGKVYVTPAAVEALIRNEEELMHLLKRHREGDYGAEMCYDDRVVNEESIKRGGRVLSSYTLKDGTVIWIITSAGWQETLGMVREEY
;
A
#
# COMPACT_ATOMS: atom_id res chain seq x y z
N MET A 1 8.69 23.15 -11.45
CA MET A 1 8.82 22.55 -10.87
C MET A 1 8.56 21.77 -9.99
N SER A 2 8.85 21.54 -9.76
CA SER A 2 8.82 20.75 -9.03
C SER A 2 8.24 20.34 -8.25
N GLY A 3 8.35 19.88 -8.06
CA GLY A 3 7.33 19.49 -7.30
C GLY A 3 7.72 19.08 -5.97
N TYR A 4 6.85 19.28 -5.10
CA TYR A 4 7.00 18.81 -3.74
C TYR A 4 6.84 17.29 -3.69
N GLN A 5 7.72 16.62 -2.98
CA GLN A 5 7.61 15.18 -2.76
C GLN A 5 7.55 14.90 -1.27
N ARG A 6 6.62 14.02 -0.89
CA ARG A 6 6.50 13.62 0.51
C ARG A 6 7.66 12.70 0.88
N PRO A 7 8.10 12.75 2.13
CA PRO A 7 9.16 11.84 2.58
C PRO A 7 8.74 10.39 2.52
N ILE A 8 9.67 9.52 2.20
CA ILE A 8 9.47 8.08 2.26
C ILE A 8 9.59 7.66 3.71
N LYS A 9 8.58 6.96 4.23
CA LYS A 9 8.55 6.56 5.64
C LYS A 9 9.18 5.21 5.90
N PHE A 10 9.25 4.35 4.86
CA PHE A 10 9.82 3.02 5.00
C PHE A 10 10.15 2.49 3.61
N LEU A 11 10.93 1.40 3.58
CA LEU A 11 11.36 0.81 2.31
C LEU A 11 10.39 -0.29 1.89
N LEU A 12 10.24 -0.48 0.59
CA LEU A 12 9.35 -1.50 0.04
C LEU A 12 10.01 -2.87 -0.10
N GLY A 13 11.34 -2.89 -0.29
CA GLY A 13 12.02 -4.12 -0.63
C GLY A 13 11.58 -4.64 -1.98
N LYS A 14 11.55 -5.96 -2.14
CA LYS A 14 11.06 -6.57 -3.38
C LYS A 14 9.56 -6.49 -3.41
N VAL A 15 9.01 -6.11 -4.58
CA VAL A 15 7.57 -5.93 -4.73
C VAL A 15 6.99 -7.09 -5.52
N TYR A 16 5.95 -7.70 -4.96
CA TYR A 16 5.19 -8.78 -5.57
C TYR A 16 3.74 -8.34 -5.70
N VAL A 17 3.05 -8.84 -6.72
CA VAL A 17 1.63 -8.53 -6.90
C VAL A 17 0.95 -9.78 -7.42
N THR A 18 -0.23 -10.10 -6.89
CA THR A 18 -0.96 -11.29 -7.32
C THR A 18 -1.58 -11.06 -8.69
N PRO A 19 -1.81 -12.16 -9.46
CA PRO A 19 -2.49 -12.01 -10.76
C PRO A 19 -3.87 -11.36 -10.63
N ALA A 20 -4.62 -11.68 -9.56
CA ALA A 20 -5.94 -11.08 -9.35
C ALA A 20 -5.83 -9.58 -9.13
N ALA A 21 -4.80 -9.14 -8.40
CA ALA A 21 -4.60 -7.71 -8.18
C ALA A 21 -4.20 -7.01 -9.49
N VAL A 22 -3.35 -7.64 -10.30
CA VAL A 22 -2.97 -7.09 -11.59
C VAL A 22 -4.21 -6.88 -12.46
N GLU A 23 -5.07 -7.91 -12.53
CA GLU A 23 -6.31 -7.82 -13.31
C GLU A 23 -7.19 -6.67 -12.82
N ALA A 24 -7.35 -6.55 -11.51
CA ALA A 24 -8.18 -5.50 -10.94
C ALA A 24 -7.63 -4.12 -11.29
N LEU A 25 -6.31 -3.96 -11.21
CA LEU A 25 -5.68 -2.69 -11.52
C LEU A 25 -5.88 -2.33 -13.01
N ILE A 26 -5.70 -3.29 -13.90
CA ILE A 26 -5.91 -3.07 -15.32
C ILE A 26 -7.37 -2.68 -15.60
N ARG A 27 -8.31 -3.43 -15.02
CA ARG A 27 -9.75 -3.20 -15.21
C ARG A 27 -10.15 -1.80 -14.76
N ASN A 28 -9.49 -1.27 -13.73
CA ASN A 28 -9.81 0.02 -13.16
C ASN A 28 -8.90 1.14 -13.66
N GLU A 29 -8.00 0.82 -14.60
CA GLU A 29 -7.06 1.81 -15.15
C GLU A 29 -6.23 2.47 -14.07
N GLU A 30 -5.85 1.69 -13.06
CA GLU A 30 -5.05 2.17 -11.95
C GLU A 30 -3.65 1.59 -12.04
N GLU A 31 -2.62 2.38 -11.72
CA GLU A 31 -1.24 1.93 -11.79
C GLU A 31 -0.72 1.52 -10.42
N LEU A 32 -0.08 0.35 -10.38
CA LEU A 32 0.49 -0.17 -9.15
C LEU A 32 1.49 0.83 -8.54
N MET A 33 2.33 1.43 -9.38
CA MET A 33 3.34 2.37 -8.88
C MET A 33 2.72 3.56 -8.15
N HIS A 34 1.55 4.00 -8.59
CA HIS A 34 0.85 5.09 -7.93
C HIS A 34 0.44 4.68 -6.50
N LEU A 35 -0.07 3.47 -6.35
CA LEU A 35 -0.46 2.97 -5.04
C LEU A 35 0.75 2.72 -4.14
N LEU A 36 1.84 2.19 -4.71
CA LEU A 36 3.06 1.95 -3.94
C LEU A 36 3.64 3.27 -3.43
N LYS A 37 3.60 4.30 -4.25
CA LYS A 37 4.08 5.61 -3.83
C LYS A 37 3.28 6.14 -2.65
N ARG A 38 1.94 6.03 -2.71
CA ARG A 38 1.07 6.45 -1.62
C ARG A 38 1.39 5.67 -0.35
N HIS A 39 1.53 4.35 -0.50
CA HIS A 39 1.81 3.45 0.61
C HIS A 39 3.07 3.87 1.37
N ARG A 40 4.19 4.03 0.67
CA ARG A 40 5.47 4.34 1.31
C ARG A 40 5.56 5.77 1.85
N GLU A 41 4.63 6.63 1.45
CA GLU A 41 4.57 8.01 1.94
C GLU A 41 3.59 8.17 3.10
N GLY A 42 2.95 7.08 3.52
CA GLY A 42 2.05 7.13 4.66
C GLY A 42 0.61 7.47 4.32
N ASP A 43 0.23 7.37 3.05
CA ASP A 43 -1.16 7.50 2.62
C ASP A 43 -1.73 6.10 2.50
N TYR A 44 -2.30 5.59 3.59
CA TYR A 44 -2.69 4.19 3.71
C TYR A 44 -4.08 3.89 3.13
N GLY A 45 -4.70 4.88 2.50
CA GLY A 45 -6.01 4.73 1.92
C GLY A 45 -7.06 5.55 2.65
N ALA A 46 -8.02 6.09 1.89
CA ALA A 46 -9.00 7.04 2.43
C ALA A 46 -9.93 6.40 3.48
N GLU A 47 -10.13 5.08 3.39
CA GLU A 47 -11.06 4.39 4.28
C GLU A 47 -10.38 3.72 5.48
N MET A 48 -9.08 3.86 5.60
CA MET A 48 -8.34 3.32 6.75
C MET A 48 -8.75 4.12 7.99
N CYS A 49 -9.19 3.43 9.05
CA CYS A 49 -9.61 4.12 10.27
C CYS A 49 -8.41 4.69 11.02
N TYR A 50 -8.70 5.62 11.93
CA TYR A 50 -7.64 6.30 12.67
C TYR A 50 -6.77 5.32 13.46
N ASP A 51 -7.39 4.35 14.13
CA ASP A 51 -6.66 3.39 14.96
C ASP A 51 -5.68 2.58 14.11
N ASP A 52 -6.09 2.17 12.91
CA ASP A 52 -5.20 1.40 12.03
C ASP A 52 -4.08 2.26 11.50
N ARG A 53 -4.32 3.55 11.28
CA ARG A 53 -3.26 4.48 10.87
C ARG A 53 -2.22 4.61 11.99
N VAL A 54 -2.67 4.70 13.22
CA VAL A 54 -1.77 4.79 14.37
C VAL A 54 -0.95 3.52 14.49
N VAL A 55 -1.56 2.36 14.30
CA VAL A 55 -0.84 1.07 14.32
C VAL A 55 0.28 1.08 13.29
N ASN A 56 -0.01 1.54 12.07
CA ASN A 56 1.01 1.63 11.03
C ASN A 56 2.16 2.55 11.45
N GLU A 57 1.83 3.75 11.97
CA GLU A 57 2.86 4.71 12.35
C GLU A 57 3.75 4.19 13.48
N GLU A 58 3.15 3.50 14.45
CA GLU A 58 3.92 2.88 15.52
C GLU A 58 4.77 1.73 15.00
N SER A 59 4.22 0.95 14.07
CA SER A 59 4.95 -0.16 13.47
C SER A 59 6.18 0.33 12.71
N ILE A 60 6.04 1.43 11.98
CA ILE A 60 7.16 2.00 11.21
C ILE A 60 8.33 2.35 12.14
N LYS A 61 8.05 2.85 13.32
CA LYS A 61 9.10 3.21 14.28
C LYS A 61 9.97 2.03 14.67
N ARG A 62 9.42 0.82 14.55
CA ARG A 62 10.11 -0.42 14.93
C ARG A 62 10.55 -1.25 13.74
N GLY A 63 10.40 -0.73 12.52
CA GLY A 63 10.69 -1.50 11.31
C GLY A 63 9.70 -2.62 11.08
N GLY A 64 8.46 -2.45 11.56
CA GLY A 64 7.45 -3.49 11.51
C GLY A 64 6.59 -3.44 10.27
N ARG A 65 5.56 -4.29 10.26
CA ARG A 65 4.64 -4.46 9.14
C ARG A 65 3.78 -3.21 8.91
N VAL A 66 3.54 -2.89 7.63
CA VAL A 66 2.70 -1.74 7.25
C VAL A 66 1.64 -2.21 6.26
N LEU A 67 0.40 -1.83 6.47
CA LEU A 67 -0.73 -2.22 5.63
C LEU A 67 -1.45 -1.00 5.09
N SER A 68 -1.67 -0.98 3.77
CA SER A 68 -2.54 0.02 3.13
C SER A 68 -3.71 -0.66 2.46
N SER A 69 -4.83 0.06 2.33
CA SER A 69 -6.05 -0.45 1.74
C SER A 69 -6.61 0.61 0.78
N TYR A 70 -6.66 0.28 -0.51
CA TYR A 70 -7.09 1.22 -1.54
C TYR A 70 -8.30 0.67 -2.27
N THR A 71 -9.39 1.44 -2.31
CA THR A 71 -10.60 1.05 -3.01
C THR A 71 -10.57 1.59 -4.43
N LEU A 72 -10.68 0.70 -5.41
CA LEU A 72 -10.68 1.06 -6.82
C LEU A 72 -12.08 1.51 -7.25
N LYS A 73 -12.18 2.01 -8.49
CA LYS A 73 -13.44 2.58 -9.00
C LYS A 73 -14.60 1.61 -8.95
N ASP A 74 -14.34 0.33 -9.22
CA ASP A 74 -15.39 -0.68 -9.25
C ASP A 74 -15.67 -1.31 -7.87
N GLY A 75 -15.03 -0.78 -6.82
CA GLY A 75 -15.23 -1.27 -5.47
C GLY A 75 -14.25 -2.35 -5.05
N THR A 76 -13.41 -2.84 -5.95
CA THR A 76 -12.37 -3.81 -5.58
C THR A 76 -11.39 -3.14 -4.64
N VAL A 77 -11.02 -3.84 -3.57
CA VAL A 77 -10.09 -3.31 -2.59
C VAL A 77 -8.73 -3.98 -2.76
N ILE A 78 -7.70 -3.17 -2.94
CA ILE A 78 -6.32 -3.64 -3.05
C ILE A 78 -5.64 -3.40 -1.72
N TRP A 79 -5.06 -4.45 -1.16
CA TRP A 79 -4.21 -4.34 0.02
C TRP A 79 -2.76 -4.37 -0.40
N ILE A 80 -1.96 -3.47 0.18
CA ILE A 80 -0.52 -3.45 -0.01
C ILE A 80 0.10 -3.63 1.35
N ILE A 81 0.87 -4.71 1.51
CA ILE A 81 1.43 -5.11 2.80
C ILE A 81 2.94 -5.20 2.68
N THR A 82 3.64 -4.42 3.50
CA THR A 82 5.09 -4.53 3.62
C THR A 82 5.40 -5.31 4.90
N SER A 83 6.16 -6.40 4.76
CA SER A 83 6.50 -7.27 5.87
C SER A 83 7.42 -6.58 6.86
N ALA A 84 7.40 -7.04 8.11
CA ALA A 84 8.36 -6.58 9.10
C ALA A 84 9.79 -6.78 8.56
N GLY A 85 10.65 -5.80 8.80
CA GLY A 85 12.00 -5.79 8.24
C GLY A 85 12.08 -5.16 6.87
N TRP A 86 10.93 -4.89 6.25
CA TRP A 86 10.81 -4.15 4.97
C TRP A 86 11.59 -4.81 3.83
N GLN A 87 11.63 -6.16 3.82
CA GLN A 87 12.32 -6.90 2.76
C GLN A 87 11.41 -7.15 1.57
N GLU A 88 10.10 -7.16 1.78
CA GLU A 88 9.13 -7.49 0.73
C GLU A 88 7.84 -6.70 0.91
N THR A 89 7.22 -6.36 -0.23
CA THR A 89 5.91 -5.74 -0.26
C THR A 89 5.04 -6.55 -1.22
N LEU A 90 3.82 -6.88 -0.78
CA LEU A 90 2.87 -7.66 -1.57
C LEU A 90 1.61 -6.86 -1.83
N GLY A 91 1.21 -6.76 -3.10
CA GLY A 91 -0.08 -6.22 -3.49
C GLY A 91 -1.03 -7.35 -3.80
N MET A 92 -2.25 -7.29 -3.25
CA MET A 92 -3.23 -8.36 -3.42
C MET A 92 -4.64 -7.79 -3.35
N VAL A 93 -5.61 -8.57 -3.81
CA VAL A 93 -7.01 -8.24 -3.58
C VAL A 93 -7.34 -8.67 -2.16
N ARG A 94 -8.06 -7.81 -1.43
CA ARG A 94 -8.34 -8.06 0.00
C ARG A 94 -8.89 -9.47 0.25
N GLU A 95 -9.75 -9.96 -0.64
CA GLU A 95 -10.37 -11.28 -0.49
C GLU A 95 -9.37 -12.43 -0.54
N GLU A 96 -8.17 -12.18 -1.06
CA GLU A 96 -7.13 -13.22 -1.11
C GLU A 96 -6.41 -13.39 0.24
N TYR A 97 -6.63 -12.46 1.13
CA TYR A 97 -5.97 -12.52 2.43
C TYR A 97 -6.64 -13.59 3.28
#